data_86dd3341a00d9b210bb7a36827e627b3
#
_entry.id   86dd3341a00d9b210bb7a36827e627b3
#
_cell.length_a   1.000
_cell.length_b   1.000
_cell.length_c   1.000
_cell.angle_alpha   90.00
_cell.angle_beta   90.00
_cell.angle_gamma   90.00
#
_symmetry.space_group_name_H-M   'P 1'
#
loop_
_entity.id
_entity.type
_entity.pdbx_description
1 polymer ?
#
loop_
_entity_poly.entity_id
_entity_poly.type
_entity_poly.pdbx_seq_one_letter_code
_entity_poly.pdbx_strand_id
1 'polypeptide(L)'
;GGNGVAFERLVEPLIKTKKDDDALNEGIAAFYDQSTPLWEEIWGEHLHHGYYPNGSADGVDHRAAQVDMIDRALDWASISGMKNILDVGCGLGGSSRYFARKWGKDVKATGVTLSPVQVARGNRIGEEQGLDKQVNLQVADALNMPFEDGKFDFVYSMESGEHMPDKKKFVGELARVCAPKGRILIVTWCHRNLKENETDLNEDEQKLLKRICDAYYLPAWCSSDDYVKLMKAEGLKDIKTE
;
A
#
# COMPACT_ATOMS: atom_id res chain seq x y z
N GLY A 1 -4.00 22.05 -17.37
CA GLY A 1 -4.89 22.83 -16.53
C GLY A 1 -6.34 22.34 -16.51
N GLY A 2 -6.63 21.06 -16.81
CA GLY A 2 -8.00 20.57 -16.91
C GLY A 2 -8.36 19.38 -16.01
N ASN A 3 -7.37 18.66 -15.50
CA ASN A 3 -7.62 17.40 -14.78
C ASN A 3 -7.93 17.55 -13.28
N GLY A 4 -7.54 18.67 -12.66
CA GLY A 4 -7.81 18.92 -11.23
C GLY A 4 -9.30 19.13 -10.90
N VAL A 5 -10.04 19.80 -11.78
CA VAL A 5 -11.46 20.13 -11.56
C VAL A 5 -12.38 18.90 -11.67
N ALA A 6 -12.02 17.91 -12.48
CA ALA A 6 -12.79 16.67 -12.59
C ALA A 6 -12.62 15.77 -11.34
N PHE A 7 -11.43 15.75 -10.77
CA PHE A 7 -11.13 15.02 -9.55
C PHE A 7 -11.85 15.61 -8.33
N GLU A 8 -11.82 16.93 -8.16
CA GLU A 8 -12.53 17.62 -7.06
C GLU A 8 -14.05 17.35 -7.08
N ARG A 9 -14.70 17.33 -8.27
CA ARG A 9 -16.14 17.03 -8.39
C ARG A 9 -16.54 15.61 -8.04
N LEU A 10 -15.63 14.64 -8.20
CA LEU A 10 -15.88 13.24 -7.83
C LEU A 10 -15.74 12.99 -6.32
N VAL A 11 -14.98 13.83 -5.63
CA VAL A 11 -14.64 13.64 -4.22
C VAL A 11 -15.56 14.44 -3.28
N GLU A 12 -16.12 15.55 -3.74
CA GLU A 12 -16.96 16.46 -2.95
C GLU A 12 -18.18 15.80 -2.23
N PRO A 13 -18.88 14.81 -2.80
CA PRO A 13 -20.00 14.14 -2.13
C PRO A 13 -19.57 13.25 -0.95
N LEU A 14 -18.30 12.84 -0.92
CA LEU A 14 -17.77 11.87 0.04
C LEU A 14 -17.22 12.50 1.33
N ILE A 15 -16.94 13.83 1.33
CA ILE A 15 -16.17 14.55 2.37
C ILE A 15 -16.96 14.85 3.66
N LYS A 16 -18.21 14.49 3.80
CA LYS A 16 -19.10 15.15 4.81
C LYS A 16 -19.32 14.46 6.16
N THR A 17 -18.65 13.38 6.55
CA THR A 17 -18.87 12.82 7.91
C THR A 17 -17.62 12.25 8.55
N LYS A 18 -17.27 12.75 9.75
CA LYS A 18 -16.35 12.07 10.68
C LYS A 18 -17.05 10.79 11.14
N LYS A 19 -16.55 9.63 10.80
CA LYS A 19 -17.17 8.34 11.06
C LYS A 19 -16.23 7.42 11.83
N ASP A 20 -16.80 6.42 12.50
CA ASP A 20 -16.08 5.31 13.09
C ASP A 20 -15.26 4.53 12.05
N ASP A 21 -14.38 3.65 12.50
CA ASP A 21 -13.44 2.92 11.63
C ASP A 21 -14.15 2.07 10.57
N ASP A 22 -15.32 1.49 10.88
CA ASP A 22 -16.12 0.70 9.92
C ASP A 22 -16.65 1.59 8.79
N ALA A 23 -17.16 2.76 9.11
CA ALA A 23 -17.64 3.70 8.12
C ALA A 23 -16.51 4.36 7.30
N LEU A 24 -15.29 4.45 7.86
CA LEU A 24 -14.10 4.86 7.11
C LEU A 24 -13.70 3.77 6.09
N ASN A 25 -13.68 2.51 6.51
CA ASN A 25 -13.38 1.37 5.65
C ASN A 25 -14.39 1.23 4.50
N GLU A 26 -15.69 1.39 4.79
CA GLU A 26 -16.75 1.41 3.77
C GLU A 26 -16.56 2.58 2.79
N GLY A 27 -16.20 3.76 3.27
CA GLY A 27 -15.94 4.93 2.45
C GLY A 27 -14.73 4.76 1.53
N ILE A 28 -13.65 4.18 2.05
CA ILE A 28 -12.43 3.85 1.29
C ILE A 28 -12.76 2.80 0.23
N ALA A 29 -13.45 1.71 0.59
CA ALA A 29 -13.84 0.68 -0.36
C ALA A 29 -14.72 1.25 -1.49
N ALA A 30 -15.75 2.04 -1.17
CA ALA A 30 -16.64 2.66 -2.14
C ALA A 30 -15.91 3.65 -3.08
N PHE A 31 -14.94 4.40 -2.55
CA PHE A 31 -14.10 5.29 -3.36
C PHE A 31 -13.29 4.49 -4.39
N TYR A 32 -12.64 3.42 -3.97
CA TYR A 32 -11.86 2.56 -4.86
C TYR A 32 -12.74 1.81 -5.85
N ASP A 33 -13.92 1.34 -5.44
CA ASP A 33 -14.87 0.65 -6.33
C ASP A 33 -15.32 1.54 -7.50
N GLN A 34 -15.57 2.82 -7.24
CA GLN A 34 -15.98 3.78 -8.26
C GLN A 34 -14.83 4.26 -9.15
N SER A 35 -13.63 4.41 -8.59
CA SER A 35 -12.48 4.98 -9.30
C SER A 35 -11.61 3.94 -10.00
N THR A 36 -11.68 2.66 -9.63
CA THR A 36 -10.83 1.60 -10.18
C THR A 36 -10.81 1.54 -11.73
N PRO A 37 -11.93 1.61 -12.47
CA PRO A 37 -11.88 1.55 -13.93
C PRO A 37 -11.09 2.70 -14.56
N LEU A 38 -11.26 3.92 -14.03
CA LEU A 38 -10.52 5.10 -14.49
C LEU A 38 -9.03 5.00 -14.14
N TRP A 39 -8.73 4.49 -12.96
CA TRP A 39 -7.35 4.33 -12.50
C TRP A 39 -6.62 3.24 -13.28
N GLU A 40 -7.29 2.11 -13.59
CA GLU A 40 -6.71 1.07 -14.44
C GLU A 40 -6.37 1.60 -15.84
N GLU A 41 -7.24 2.43 -16.43
CA GLU A 41 -6.99 3.03 -17.75
C GLU A 41 -5.76 3.97 -17.72
N ILE A 42 -5.65 4.80 -16.69
CA ILE A 42 -4.59 5.82 -16.58
C ILE A 42 -3.27 5.20 -16.09
N TRP A 43 -3.31 4.39 -15.03
CA TRP A 43 -2.15 3.90 -14.32
C TRP A 43 -1.77 2.46 -14.65
N GLY A 44 -2.68 1.67 -15.22
CA GLY A 44 -2.49 0.25 -15.51
C GLY A 44 -2.72 -0.65 -14.29
N GLU A 45 -1.94 -1.72 -14.19
CA GLU A 45 -2.11 -2.77 -13.17
C GLU A 45 -1.59 -2.37 -11.78
N HIS A 46 -0.73 -1.36 -11.71
CA HIS A 46 -0.14 -0.85 -10.48
C HIS A 46 -0.79 0.48 -10.11
N LEU A 47 -1.32 0.58 -8.90
CA LEU A 47 -2.02 1.77 -8.42
C LEU A 47 -1.15 2.67 -7.53
N HIS A 48 0.16 2.38 -7.44
CA HIS A 48 1.15 3.17 -6.71
C HIS A 48 1.98 4.06 -7.66
N HIS A 49 2.69 5.02 -7.09
CA HIS A 49 3.57 5.90 -7.83
C HIS A 49 4.79 5.15 -8.42
N GLY A 50 5.39 5.75 -9.44
CA GLY A 50 6.64 5.27 -10.02
C GLY A 50 7.87 5.92 -9.38
N TYR A 51 9.04 5.35 -9.64
CA TYR A 51 10.32 5.98 -9.34
C TYR A 51 10.80 6.82 -10.53
N TYR A 52 11.11 8.09 -10.25
CA TYR A 52 11.56 9.06 -11.25
C TYR A 52 12.93 9.60 -10.85
N PRO A 53 14.04 9.11 -11.45
CA PRO A 53 15.41 9.40 -11.00
C PRO A 53 15.77 10.88 -10.90
N ASN A 54 15.16 11.70 -11.76
CA ASN A 54 15.44 13.14 -11.82
C ASN A 54 14.30 14.00 -11.22
N GLY A 55 13.37 13.39 -10.51
CA GLY A 55 12.19 14.09 -9.97
C GLY A 55 11.22 14.60 -11.03
N SER A 56 11.38 14.23 -12.30
CA SER A 56 10.49 14.59 -13.41
C SER A 56 9.91 13.34 -14.06
N ALA A 57 8.62 13.41 -14.39
CA ALA A 57 7.92 12.39 -15.15
C ALA A 57 7.96 12.64 -16.68
N ASP A 58 8.65 13.70 -17.13
CA ASP A 58 8.68 14.07 -18.54
C ASP A 58 9.36 13.00 -19.39
N GLY A 59 8.61 12.45 -20.34
CA GLY A 59 9.11 11.41 -21.25
C GLY A 59 9.34 10.03 -20.62
N VAL A 60 8.88 9.81 -19.37
CA VAL A 60 8.99 8.53 -18.68
C VAL A 60 7.71 7.71 -18.86
N ASP A 61 7.87 6.44 -19.18
CA ASP A 61 6.77 5.48 -19.14
C ASP A 61 6.38 5.23 -17.66
N HIS A 62 5.20 5.69 -17.28
CA HIS A 62 4.69 5.55 -15.91
C HIS A 62 4.61 4.09 -15.45
N ARG A 63 4.24 3.17 -16.33
CA ARG A 63 4.14 1.74 -15.98
C ARG A 63 5.51 1.12 -15.73
N ALA A 64 6.51 1.51 -16.54
CA ALA A 64 7.89 1.11 -16.29
C ALA A 64 8.43 1.71 -14.99
N ALA A 65 8.12 2.98 -14.70
CA ALA A 65 8.53 3.65 -13.48
C ALA A 65 7.91 3.00 -12.21
N GLN A 66 6.67 2.50 -12.29
CA GLN A 66 6.03 1.76 -11.20
C GLN A 66 6.76 0.43 -10.92
N VAL A 67 7.13 -0.31 -11.95
CA VAL A 67 7.94 -1.53 -11.81
C VAL A 67 9.32 -1.20 -11.22
N ASP A 68 9.98 -0.14 -11.70
CA ASP A 68 11.27 0.33 -11.17
C ASP A 68 11.19 0.69 -9.68
N MET A 69 10.07 1.27 -9.23
CA MET A 69 9.83 1.55 -7.81
C MET A 69 9.82 0.27 -6.96
N ILE A 70 9.15 -0.79 -7.44
CA ILE A 70 9.15 -2.09 -6.75
C ILE A 70 10.58 -2.65 -6.69
N ASP A 71 11.29 -2.66 -7.82
CA ASP A 71 12.64 -3.22 -7.91
C ASP A 71 13.62 -2.49 -6.98
N ARG A 72 13.58 -1.17 -6.96
CA ARG A 72 14.43 -0.36 -6.08
C ARG A 72 14.12 -0.61 -4.61
N ALA A 73 12.85 -0.72 -4.24
CA ALA A 73 12.46 -1.05 -2.86
C ALA A 73 12.97 -2.44 -2.45
N LEU A 74 12.86 -3.44 -3.34
CA LEU A 74 13.41 -4.78 -3.10
C LEU A 74 14.94 -4.79 -2.98
N ASP A 75 15.64 -4.08 -3.87
CA ASP A 75 17.09 -3.98 -3.88
C ASP A 75 17.60 -3.27 -2.63
N TRP A 76 16.97 -2.13 -2.26
CA TRP A 76 17.28 -1.41 -1.03
C TRP A 76 17.09 -2.29 0.21
N ALA A 77 16.02 -3.07 0.26
CA ALA A 77 15.73 -4.00 1.35
C ALA A 77 16.56 -5.30 1.26
N SER A 78 17.31 -5.53 0.17
CA SER A 78 18.04 -6.78 -0.09
C SER A 78 17.13 -8.00 -0.05
N ILE A 79 15.97 -7.93 -0.72
CA ILE A 79 14.95 -8.98 -0.76
C ILE A 79 14.95 -9.63 -2.15
N SER A 80 15.06 -10.96 -2.17
CA SER A 80 15.01 -11.75 -3.41
C SER A 80 14.50 -13.17 -3.15
N GLY A 81 13.89 -13.78 -4.16
CA GLY A 81 13.58 -15.21 -4.17
C GLY A 81 12.56 -15.70 -3.16
N MET A 82 11.61 -14.86 -2.75
CA MET A 82 10.54 -15.21 -1.81
C MET A 82 9.48 -16.10 -2.46
N LYS A 83 8.79 -16.93 -1.67
CA LYS A 83 7.86 -17.94 -2.16
C LYS A 83 6.42 -17.72 -1.71
N ASN A 84 6.20 -17.53 -0.41
CA ASN A 84 4.87 -17.31 0.16
C ASN A 84 4.70 -15.84 0.50
N ILE A 85 4.08 -15.09 -0.40
CA ILE A 85 4.03 -13.64 -0.35
C ILE A 85 2.64 -13.18 0.07
N LEU A 86 2.58 -12.21 0.96
CA LEU A 86 1.39 -11.42 1.23
C LEU A 86 1.58 -10.00 0.73
N ASP A 87 0.68 -9.54 -0.11
CA ASP A 87 0.61 -8.19 -0.65
C ASP A 87 -0.57 -7.45 0.01
N VAL A 88 -0.27 -6.55 0.95
CA VAL A 88 -1.28 -5.88 1.80
C VAL A 88 -1.61 -4.52 1.22
N GLY A 89 -2.88 -4.33 0.86
CA GLY A 89 -3.33 -3.20 0.07
C GLY A 89 -2.99 -3.38 -1.41
N CYS A 90 -3.20 -4.60 -1.92
CA CYS A 90 -2.73 -5.05 -3.23
C CYS A 90 -3.37 -4.34 -4.44
N GLY A 91 -4.44 -3.57 -4.26
CA GLY A 91 -5.18 -2.98 -5.37
C GLY A 91 -5.62 -4.05 -6.37
N LEU A 92 -5.26 -3.87 -7.64
CA LEU A 92 -5.50 -4.84 -8.72
C LEU A 92 -4.51 -6.02 -8.73
N GLY A 93 -3.58 -6.10 -7.79
CA GLY A 93 -2.60 -7.18 -7.68
C GLY A 93 -1.43 -7.09 -8.67
N GLY A 94 -1.12 -5.90 -9.14
CA GLY A 94 0.03 -5.68 -10.03
C GLY A 94 1.33 -6.17 -9.44
N SER A 95 1.64 -5.78 -8.18
CA SER A 95 2.83 -6.24 -7.45
C SER A 95 2.82 -7.74 -7.21
N SER A 96 1.68 -8.32 -6.82
CA SER A 96 1.54 -9.77 -6.63
C SER A 96 1.90 -10.56 -7.91
N ARG A 97 1.38 -10.13 -9.07
CA ARG A 97 1.70 -10.75 -10.37
C ARG A 97 3.14 -10.50 -10.79
N TYR A 98 3.67 -9.32 -10.47
CA TYR A 98 5.07 -9.00 -10.72
C TYR A 98 6.02 -9.96 -9.98
N PHE A 99 5.78 -10.23 -8.69
CA PHE A 99 6.57 -11.19 -7.92
C PHE A 99 6.49 -12.60 -8.49
N ALA A 100 5.30 -13.05 -8.91
CA ALA A 100 5.12 -14.37 -9.54
C ALA A 100 5.95 -14.49 -10.82
N ARG A 101 5.98 -13.46 -11.67
CA ARG A 101 6.82 -13.45 -12.88
C ARG A 101 8.31 -13.38 -12.55
N LYS A 102 8.69 -12.50 -11.60
CA LYS A 102 10.10 -12.23 -11.25
C LYS A 102 10.76 -13.44 -10.60
N TRP A 103 10.08 -14.13 -9.68
CA TRP A 103 10.67 -15.20 -8.89
C TRP A 103 10.24 -16.61 -9.30
N GLY A 104 9.35 -16.71 -10.27
CA GLY A 104 9.05 -17.95 -10.98
C GLY A 104 7.90 -18.77 -10.40
N LYS A 105 7.73 -19.96 -10.95
CA LYS A 105 6.53 -20.81 -10.81
C LYS A 105 6.22 -21.29 -9.38
N ASP A 106 7.20 -21.29 -8.49
CA ASP A 106 7.02 -21.76 -7.11
C ASP A 106 6.46 -20.66 -6.17
N VAL A 107 6.31 -19.44 -6.67
CA VAL A 107 5.71 -18.31 -5.92
C VAL A 107 4.22 -18.53 -5.72
N LYS A 108 3.76 -18.25 -4.51
CA LYS A 108 2.37 -18.10 -4.13
C LYS A 108 2.19 -16.72 -3.52
N ALA A 109 1.56 -15.85 -4.25
CA ALA A 109 1.24 -14.50 -3.80
C ALA A 109 -0.24 -14.39 -3.46
N THR A 110 -0.54 -14.01 -2.24
CA THR A 110 -1.88 -13.66 -1.78
C THR A 110 -1.96 -12.15 -1.66
N GLY A 111 -2.89 -11.51 -2.36
CA GLY A 111 -3.17 -10.09 -2.22
C GLY A 111 -4.43 -9.85 -1.39
N VAL A 112 -4.40 -8.83 -0.54
CA VAL A 112 -5.58 -8.38 0.22
C VAL A 112 -5.89 -6.92 -0.04
N THR A 113 -7.17 -6.62 -0.21
CA THR A 113 -7.74 -5.26 -0.34
C THR A 113 -9.14 -5.24 0.24
N LEU A 114 -9.63 -4.05 0.62
CA LEU A 114 -11.03 -3.88 1.08
C LEU A 114 -12.04 -3.90 -0.08
N SER A 115 -11.61 -3.68 -1.33
CA SER A 115 -12.48 -3.55 -2.50
C SER A 115 -12.79 -4.91 -3.15
N PRO A 116 -14.04 -5.39 -3.12
CA PRO A 116 -14.44 -6.59 -3.87
C PRO A 116 -14.35 -6.40 -5.39
N VAL A 117 -14.48 -5.17 -5.88
CA VAL A 117 -14.33 -4.84 -7.31
C VAL A 117 -12.88 -5.04 -7.75
N GLN A 118 -11.91 -4.56 -6.94
CA GLN A 118 -10.49 -4.78 -7.22
C GLN A 118 -10.13 -6.28 -7.18
N VAL A 119 -10.66 -7.02 -6.20
CA VAL A 119 -10.43 -8.48 -6.12
C VAL A 119 -10.94 -9.19 -7.36
N ALA A 120 -12.20 -8.95 -7.76
CA ALA A 120 -12.78 -9.58 -8.93
C ALA A 120 -12.00 -9.24 -10.21
N ARG A 121 -11.67 -7.95 -10.40
CA ARG A 121 -10.91 -7.51 -11.57
C ARG A 121 -9.48 -8.05 -11.57
N GLY A 122 -8.79 -7.98 -10.44
CA GLY A 122 -7.39 -8.42 -10.31
C GLY A 122 -7.22 -9.94 -10.52
N ASN A 123 -8.14 -10.76 -9.99
CA ASN A 123 -8.14 -12.21 -10.23
C ASN A 123 -8.38 -12.53 -11.71
N ARG A 124 -9.32 -11.82 -12.35
CA ARG A 124 -9.55 -11.96 -13.79
C ARG A 124 -8.31 -11.62 -14.61
N ILE A 125 -7.59 -10.55 -14.28
CA ILE A 125 -6.31 -10.23 -14.92
C ILE A 125 -5.30 -11.36 -14.70
N GLY A 126 -5.26 -11.95 -13.50
CA GLY A 126 -4.41 -13.12 -13.18
C GLY A 126 -4.73 -14.32 -14.07
N GLU A 127 -6.01 -14.64 -14.30
CA GLU A 127 -6.47 -15.69 -15.21
C GLU A 127 -6.06 -15.38 -16.66
N GLU A 128 -6.33 -14.17 -17.14
CA GLU A 128 -5.97 -13.72 -18.49
C GLU A 128 -4.46 -13.83 -18.77
N GLN A 129 -3.64 -13.70 -17.73
CA GLN A 129 -2.17 -13.80 -17.80
C GLN A 129 -1.61 -15.17 -17.44
N GLY A 130 -2.47 -16.17 -17.15
CA GLY A 130 -2.06 -17.51 -16.78
C GLY A 130 -1.35 -17.63 -15.43
N LEU A 131 -1.61 -16.69 -14.49
CA LEU A 131 -1.03 -16.62 -13.16
C LEU A 131 -2.02 -17.02 -12.03
N ASP A 132 -3.21 -17.49 -12.38
CA ASP A 132 -4.29 -17.88 -11.46
C ASP A 132 -3.87 -18.93 -10.43
N LYS A 133 -2.90 -19.79 -10.78
CA LYS A 133 -2.35 -20.82 -9.87
C LYS A 133 -1.31 -20.27 -8.89
N GLN A 134 -0.80 -19.06 -9.12
CA GLN A 134 0.27 -18.45 -8.34
C GLN A 134 -0.21 -17.23 -7.54
N VAL A 135 -1.19 -16.49 -8.08
CA VAL A 135 -1.69 -15.27 -7.51
C VAL A 135 -3.18 -15.40 -7.20
N ASN A 136 -3.56 -15.07 -5.97
CA ASN A 136 -4.95 -15.05 -5.54
C ASN A 136 -5.20 -13.78 -4.73
N LEU A 137 -6.17 -12.98 -5.15
CA LEU A 137 -6.61 -11.81 -4.41
C LEU A 137 -7.88 -12.11 -3.63
N GLN A 138 -8.00 -11.55 -2.42
CA GLN A 138 -9.18 -11.69 -1.59
C GLN A 138 -9.50 -10.42 -0.83
N VAL A 139 -10.78 -10.25 -0.47
CA VAL A 139 -11.22 -9.16 0.38
C VAL A 139 -10.80 -9.45 1.81
N ALA A 140 -10.02 -8.55 2.40
CA ALA A 140 -9.69 -8.61 3.82
C ALA A 140 -9.30 -7.21 4.35
N ASP A 141 -9.58 -6.99 5.64
CA ASP A 141 -9.10 -5.84 6.37
C ASP A 141 -7.65 -6.09 6.83
N ALA A 142 -6.75 -5.19 6.45
CA ALA A 142 -5.33 -5.23 6.83
C ALA A 142 -5.12 -5.13 8.36
N LEU A 143 -6.11 -4.64 9.09
CA LEU A 143 -6.10 -4.57 10.56
C LEU A 143 -6.61 -5.85 11.24
N ASN A 144 -7.12 -6.81 10.49
CA ASN A 144 -7.62 -8.09 11.02
C ASN A 144 -7.63 -9.15 9.91
N MET A 145 -6.46 -9.60 9.51
CA MET A 145 -6.31 -10.49 8.37
C MET A 145 -6.66 -11.95 8.70
N PRO A 146 -7.40 -12.67 7.83
CA PRO A 146 -7.87 -14.04 8.08
C PRO A 146 -6.76 -15.08 7.81
N PHE A 147 -5.58 -14.87 8.35
CA PHE A 147 -4.44 -15.75 8.17
C PHE A 147 -3.88 -16.22 9.50
N GLU A 148 -3.29 -17.42 9.49
CA GLU A 148 -2.54 -17.96 10.60
C GLU A 148 -1.24 -17.17 10.83
N ASP A 149 -0.75 -17.21 12.06
CA ASP A 149 0.53 -16.61 12.43
C ASP A 149 1.67 -17.25 11.65
N GLY A 150 2.61 -16.43 11.21
CA GLY A 150 3.82 -16.90 10.56
C GLY A 150 3.62 -17.60 9.21
N LYS A 151 2.55 -17.28 8.48
CA LYS A 151 2.21 -17.95 7.22
C LYS A 151 3.09 -17.54 6.04
N PHE A 152 3.55 -16.29 6.00
CA PHE A 152 4.20 -15.69 4.82
C PHE A 152 5.69 -15.45 5.07
N ASP A 153 6.53 -15.82 4.12
CA ASP A 153 7.97 -15.53 4.17
C ASP A 153 8.30 -14.10 3.71
N PHE A 154 7.37 -13.46 3.00
CA PHE A 154 7.45 -12.05 2.63
C PHE A 154 6.09 -11.36 2.78
N VAL A 155 6.05 -10.31 3.57
CA VAL A 155 4.90 -9.42 3.74
C VAL A 155 5.26 -8.07 3.14
N TYR A 156 4.52 -7.70 2.12
CA TYR A 156 4.74 -6.49 1.34
C TYR A 156 3.54 -5.55 1.44
N SER A 157 3.80 -4.26 1.56
CA SER A 157 2.78 -3.23 1.50
C SER A 157 3.37 -2.00 0.83
N MET A 158 2.77 -1.56 -0.27
CA MET A 158 3.20 -0.38 -1.01
C MET A 158 2.03 0.59 -1.19
N GLU A 159 2.22 1.80 -0.66
CA GLU A 159 1.24 2.89 -0.71
C GLU A 159 -0.16 2.46 -0.24
N SER A 160 -0.20 1.79 0.91
CA SER A 160 -1.44 1.45 1.60
C SER A 160 -1.40 1.75 3.10
N GLY A 161 -0.22 1.81 3.72
CA GLY A 161 -0.04 2.10 5.14
C GLY A 161 -0.60 3.46 5.57
N GLU A 162 -0.58 4.46 4.68
CA GLU A 162 -1.15 5.78 4.90
C GLU A 162 -2.66 5.74 5.15
N HIS A 163 -3.38 4.76 4.57
CA HIS A 163 -4.83 4.59 4.73
C HIS A 163 -5.23 3.92 6.06
N MET A 164 -4.28 3.35 6.79
CA MET A 164 -4.58 2.61 8.03
C MET A 164 -4.86 3.57 9.19
N PRO A 165 -6.05 3.57 9.80
CA PRO A 165 -6.35 4.45 10.93
C PRO A 165 -5.57 4.06 12.19
N ASP A 166 -5.33 2.77 12.42
CA ASP A 166 -4.52 2.24 13.53
C ASP A 166 -3.21 1.64 12.99
N LYS A 167 -2.16 2.48 12.97
CA LYS A 167 -0.82 2.07 12.52
C LYS A 167 -0.21 0.97 13.40
N LYS A 168 -0.53 0.96 14.71
CA LYS A 168 -0.04 -0.06 15.64
C LYS A 168 -0.64 -1.42 15.29
N LYS A 169 -1.95 -1.47 15.11
CA LYS A 169 -2.65 -2.69 14.75
C LYS A 169 -2.21 -3.20 13.38
N PHE A 170 -2.01 -2.29 12.43
CA PHE A 170 -1.48 -2.62 11.11
C PHE A 170 -0.10 -3.29 11.19
N VAL A 171 0.87 -2.67 11.87
CA VAL A 171 2.23 -3.23 12.02
C VAL A 171 2.17 -4.55 12.80
N GLY A 172 1.32 -4.66 13.83
CA GLY A 172 1.10 -5.90 14.57
C GLY A 172 0.60 -7.04 13.69
N GLU A 173 -0.38 -6.78 12.81
CA GLU A 173 -0.88 -7.79 11.87
C GLU A 173 0.17 -8.21 10.85
N LEU A 174 0.95 -7.26 10.30
CA LEU A 174 2.06 -7.60 9.40
C LEU A 174 3.10 -8.49 10.10
N ALA A 175 3.44 -8.16 11.36
CA ALA A 175 4.37 -8.94 12.16
C ALA A 175 3.81 -10.34 12.49
N ARG A 176 2.53 -10.43 12.85
CA ARG A 176 1.85 -11.68 13.20
C ARG A 176 1.86 -12.69 12.04
N VAL A 177 1.53 -12.25 10.85
CA VAL A 177 1.42 -13.14 9.68
C VAL A 177 2.77 -13.45 9.02
N CYS A 178 3.81 -12.68 9.36
CA CYS A 178 5.17 -12.89 8.86
C CYS A 178 5.83 -14.09 9.55
N ALA A 179 6.36 -15.02 8.78
CA ALA A 179 7.05 -16.20 9.29
C ALA A 179 8.33 -15.82 10.06
N PRO A 180 8.78 -16.67 11.01
CA PRO A 180 10.09 -16.51 11.61
C PRO A 180 11.18 -16.44 10.53
N LYS A 181 12.04 -15.41 10.58
CA LYS A 181 13.04 -15.06 9.56
C LYS A 181 12.45 -14.56 8.23
N GLY A 182 11.15 -14.37 8.15
CA GLY A 182 10.51 -13.70 7.02
C GLY A 182 10.92 -12.24 6.94
N ARG A 183 10.49 -11.58 5.88
CA ARG A 183 10.80 -10.16 5.61
C ARG A 183 9.51 -9.35 5.52
N ILE A 184 9.55 -8.15 6.04
CA ILE A 184 8.46 -7.17 5.90
C ILE A 184 9.03 -5.96 5.18
N LEU A 185 8.35 -5.51 4.13
CA LEU A 185 8.68 -4.28 3.41
C LEU A 185 7.45 -3.39 3.35
N ILE A 186 7.57 -2.20 3.91
CA ILE A 186 6.52 -1.17 3.88
C ILE A 186 7.07 0.03 3.12
N VAL A 187 6.36 0.45 2.09
CA VAL A 187 6.56 1.72 1.40
C VAL A 187 5.26 2.52 1.58
N THR A 188 5.32 3.65 2.26
CA THR A 188 4.12 4.40 2.63
C THR A 188 4.43 5.89 2.77
N TRP A 189 3.42 6.70 2.59
CA TRP A 189 3.53 8.13 2.80
C TRP A 189 3.60 8.44 4.29
N CYS A 190 4.60 9.25 4.64
CA CYS A 190 4.87 9.68 6.00
C CYS A 190 5.04 11.20 6.03
N HIS A 191 4.75 11.80 7.17
CA HIS A 191 5.32 13.12 7.42
C HIS A 191 6.79 13.01 7.81
N ARG A 192 7.55 14.10 7.78
CA ARG A 192 8.94 14.12 8.19
C ARG A 192 9.13 13.64 9.63
N ASN A 193 10.28 13.08 9.92
CA ASN A 193 10.68 12.83 11.31
C ASN A 193 10.79 14.15 12.09
N LEU A 194 10.39 14.10 13.37
CA LEU A 194 10.53 15.23 14.28
C LEU A 194 11.99 15.42 14.66
N LYS A 195 12.40 16.67 14.83
CA LYS A 195 13.72 16.99 15.38
C LYS A 195 13.76 16.70 16.89
N GLU A 196 14.95 16.60 17.43
CA GLU A 196 15.18 16.22 18.84
C GLU A 196 14.40 17.09 19.86
N ASN A 197 14.16 18.36 19.54
CA ASN A 197 13.43 19.32 20.40
C ASN A 197 11.97 19.54 20.00
N GLU A 198 11.45 18.76 19.05
CA GLU A 198 10.06 18.87 18.59
C GLU A 198 9.20 17.77 19.21
N THR A 199 8.03 18.13 19.67
CA THR A 199 7.01 17.20 20.16
C THR A 199 5.92 16.95 19.12
N ASP A 200 5.86 17.80 18.08
CA ASP A 200 4.89 17.74 16.97
C ASP A 200 5.42 18.51 15.77
N LEU A 201 4.75 18.37 14.63
CA LEU A 201 4.93 19.23 13.46
C LEU A 201 4.56 20.66 13.81
N ASN A 202 5.17 21.65 13.15
CA ASN A 202 4.76 23.03 13.32
C ASN A 202 3.34 23.29 12.76
N GLU A 203 2.73 24.42 13.14
CA GLU A 203 1.34 24.72 12.78
C GLU A 203 1.07 24.74 11.27
N ASP A 204 2.01 25.20 10.45
CA ASP A 204 1.83 25.27 9.00
C ASP A 204 1.96 23.88 8.37
N GLU A 205 2.86 23.04 8.88
CA GLU A 205 2.98 21.64 8.49
C GLU A 205 1.73 20.83 8.87
N GLN A 206 1.19 21.04 10.08
CA GLN A 206 -0.06 20.39 10.52
C GLN A 206 -1.24 20.81 9.64
N LYS A 207 -1.37 22.10 9.30
CA LYS A 207 -2.41 22.59 8.40
C LYS A 207 -2.28 21.99 7.00
N LEU A 208 -1.04 21.91 6.47
CA LEU A 208 -0.78 21.31 5.17
C LEU A 208 -1.12 19.81 5.17
N LEU A 209 -0.62 19.08 6.16
CA LEU A 209 -0.88 17.64 6.33
C LEU A 209 -2.38 17.36 6.43
N LYS A 210 -3.09 18.17 7.24
CA LYS A 210 -4.55 18.03 7.34
C LYS A 210 -5.24 18.23 5.99
N ARG A 211 -4.85 19.26 5.21
CA ARG A 211 -5.41 19.49 3.87
C ARG A 211 -5.16 18.33 2.93
N ILE A 212 -3.98 17.72 2.97
CA ILE A 212 -3.65 16.52 2.17
C ILE A 212 -4.54 15.36 2.61
N CYS A 213 -4.60 15.07 3.91
CA CYS A 213 -5.41 13.98 4.43
C CYS A 213 -6.90 14.18 4.09
N ASP A 214 -7.43 15.38 4.24
CA ASP A 214 -8.82 15.71 3.89
C ASP A 214 -9.09 15.49 2.38
N ALA A 215 -8.14 15.87 1.51
CA ALA A 215 -8.29 15.76 0.06
C ALA A 215 -8.26 14.31 -0.46
N TYR A 216 -7.56 13.42 0.22
CA TYR A 216 -7.39 12.02 -0.19
C TYR A 216 -8.11 11.01 0.72
N TYR A 217 -8.98 11.46 1.62
CA TYR A 217 -9.66 10.58 2.60
C TYR A 217 -8.71 9.78 3.47
N LEU A 218 -7.59 10.35 3.83
CA LEU A 218 -6.58 9.68 4.62
C LEU A 218 -6.75 9.98 6.12
N PRO A 219 -6.53 9.00 6.99
CA PRO A 219 -6.34 9.25 8.40
C PRO A 219 -5.04 10.02 8.64
N ALA A 220 -4.79 10.42 9.87
CA ALA A 220 -3.53 11.07 10.24
C ALA A 220 -2.33 10.19 9.89
N TRP A 221 -1.31 10.81 9.28
CA TRP A 221 -0.03 10.16 9.00
C TRP A 221 0.84 10.14 10.26
N CYS A 222 1.78 9.23 10.27
CA CYS A 222 2.89 9.21 11.22
C CYS A 222 4.24 9.35 10.48
N SER A 223 5.31 9.49 11.22
CA SER A 223 6.67 9.53 10.66
C SER A 223 7.22 8.13 10.41
N SER A 224 8.31 8.03 9.64
CA SER A 224 9.04 6.77 9.50
C SER A 224 9.65 6.29 10.83
N ASP A 225 10.06 7.22 11.72
CA ASP A 225 10.52 6.88 13.06
C ASP A 225 9.43 6.25 13.93
N ASP A 226 8.17 6.66 13.75
CA ASP A 226 7.04 6.04 14.46
C ASP A 226 6.80 4.61 13.97
N TYR A 227 6.89 4.35 12.66
CA TYR A 227 6.88 2.98 12.14
C TYR A 227 8.01 2.14 12.74
N VAL A 228 9.23 2.67 12.83
CA VAL A 228 10.36 1.98 13.47
C VAL A 228 10.08 1.65 14.94
N LYS A 229 9.47 2.57 15.70
CA LYS A 229 9.07 2.32 17.09
C LYS A 229 8.02 1.21 17.19
N LEU A 230 7.01 1.22 16.32
CA LEU A 230 5.98 0.18 16.26
C LEU A 230 6.59 -1.17 15.90
N MET A 231 7.46 -1.25 14.89
CA MET A 231 8.14 -2.47 14.50
C MET A 231 9.01 -3.06 15.64
N LYS A 232 9.73 -2.21 16.36
CA LYS A 232 10.50 -2.62 17.54
C LYS A 232 9.61 -3.16 18.66
N ALA A 233 8.46 -2.55 18.88
CA ALA A 233 7.49 -3.00 19.89
C ALA A 233 6.92 -4.39 19.56
N GLU A 234 6.78 -4.74 18.28
CA GLU A 234 6.40 -6.08 17.82
C GLU A 234 7.58 -7.09 17.79
N GLY A 235 8.76 -6.69 18.28
CA GLY A 235 9.93 -7.57 18.36
C GLY A 235 10.66 -7.81 17.03
N LEU A 236 10.34 -7.04 15.99
CA LEU A 236 11.03 -7.10 14.71
C LEU A 236 12.48 -6.64 14.86
N LYS A 237 13.38 -7.26 14.09
CA LYS A 237 14.83 -7.03 14.14
C LYS A 237 15.34 -6.58 12.79
N ASP A 238 16.59 -6.08 12.77
CA ASP A 238 17.29 -5.66 11.55
C ASP A 238 16.48 -4.63 10.75
N ILE A 239 15.81 -3.70 11.47
CA ILE A 239 14.95 -2.66 10.89
C ILE A 239 15.83 -1.64 10.17
N LYS A 240 15.52 -1.39 8.90
CA LYS A 240 16.13 -0.38 8.05
C LYS A 240 15.06 0.61 7.62
N THR A 241 15.38 1.90 7.54
CA THR A 241 14.48 2.98 7.09
C THR A 241 15.24 3.99 6.24
N GLU A 242 14.53 4.62 5.32
CA GLU A 242 15.03 5.70 4.46
C GLU A 242 13.97 6.80 4.38
#